data_3faa76756a7dc8694d244fb6226a06d3
#
_entry.id   3faa76756a7dc8694d244fb6226a06d3
#
_cell.length_a   1.000
_cell.length_b   1.000
_cell.length_c   1.000
_cell.angle_alpha   90.00
_cell.angle_beta   90.00
_cell.angle_gamma   90.00
#
_symmetry.space_group_name_H-M   'P 1'
#
loop_
_entity.id
_entity.type
_entity.pdbx_description
1 polymer ?
#
loop_
_entity_poly.entity_id
_entity_poly.type
_entity_poly.pdbx_seq_one_letter_code
_entity_poly.pdbx_strand_id
1 'polypeptide(L)'
;MNTHYFFFFLNSLFCFLLGAEAKSQSLFNGKDLTGWTMDIPACDKKPDLPKPFIVRDGMLVSLGKPFGHLLTEKEFENYRLIAEYRFAGKPGNCGVLVHASKLRNLYKMYPQSIEVQMNHTHAGDFWCIVQNIEVPNMITRRGAKEKWGITEGKARRILNLTDGSENPVGEWNRMQIECLGDEVKVWVNSELVNHGHSCTAKRGKLSIQAEGSEVEFRRLDLTTIQKLSK
;
A
#
# COMPACT_ATOMS: atom_id res chain seq x y z
N MET A 1 74.27 3.15 -28.99
CA MET A 1 72.95 2.58 -29.18
C MET A 1 72.24 2.69 -27.84
N ASN A 2 71.39 3.75 -27.68
CA ASN A 2 70.57 3.98 -26.47
C ASN A 2 69.14 3.59 -26.74
N THR A 3 68.66 2.56 -26.07
CA THR A 3 67.29 2.07 -26.16
C THR A 3 66.48 2.70 -25.05
N HIS A 4 65.54 3.63 -25.39
CA HIS A 4 64.60 4.22 -24.43
C HIS A 4 63.36 3.32 -24.32
N TYR A 5 63.09 2.79 -23.13
CA TYR A 5 61.82 2.12 -22.80
C TYR A 5 60.79 3.17 -22.34
N PHE A 6 59.68 3.30 -23.10
CA PHE A 6 58.53 4.07 -22.71
C PHE A 6 57.59 3.18 -21.88
N PHE A 7 57.41 3.52 -20.61
CA PHE A 7 56.39 2.91 -19.76
C PHE A 7 55.06 3.68 -19.93
N PHE A 8 54.07 2.99 -20.51
CA PHE A 8 52.67 3.52 -20.50
C PHE A 8 52.04 3.15 -19.16
N PHE A 9 51.74 4.15 -18.31
CA PHE A 9 50.88 4.00 -17.17
C PHE A 9 49.40 4.07 -17.62
N LEU A 10 48.73 2.89 -17.56
CA LEU A 10 47.31 2.81 -17.80
C LEU A 10 46.58 3.18 -16.48
N ASN A 11 46.10 4.42 -16.39
CA ASN A 11 45.25 4.86 -15.28
C ASN A 11 43.85 4.27 -15.48
N SER A 12 43.53 3.16 -14.79
CA SER A 12 42.19 2.64 -14.71
C SER A 12 41.36 3.51 -13.75
N LEU A 13 40.51 4.35 -14.31
CA LEU A 13 39.52 5.14 -13.57
C LEU A 13 38.44 4.19 -13.03
N PHE A 14 38.60 3.76 -11.78
CA PHE A 14 37.56 3.00 -11.06
C PHE A 14 36.44 3.95 -10.68
N CYS A 15 35.39 4.03 -11.52
CA CYS A 15 34.16 4.73 -11.19
C CYS A 15 33.44 3.93 -10.09
N PHE A 16 33.58 4.37 -8.83
CA PHE A 16 32.71 3.93 -7.74
C PHE A 16 31.29 4.46 -8.02
N LEU A 17 30.42 3.62 -8.55
CA LEU A 17 28.99 3.82 -8.49
C LEU A 17 28.58 3.76 -7.01
N LEU A 18 28.55 4.91 -6.34
CA LEU A 18 27.87 5.07 -5.07
C LEU A 18 26.38 4.78 -5.32
N GLY A 19 25.96 3.55 -5.05
CA GLY A 19 24.56 3.19 -5.01
C GLY A 19 23.86 4.11 -4.01
N ALA A 20 22.93 4.95 -4.45
CA ALA A 20 22.16 5.77 -3.55
C ALA A 20 21.50 4.85 -2.52
N GLU A 21 21.82 5.05 -1.23
CA GLU A 21 21.17 4.30 -0.15
C GLU A 21 19.66 4.51 -0.24
N ALA A 22 18.92 3.41 -0.14
CA ALA A 22 17.47 3.45 -0.18
C ALA A 22 16.95 4.26 1.02
N LYS A 23 16.42 5.47 0.76
CA LYS A 23 15.92 6.36 1.81
C LYS A 23 14.68 5.76 2.44
N SER A 24 14.79 5.32 3.69
CA SER A 24 13.66 4.88 4.50
C SER A 24 13.12 6.03 5.36
N GLN A 25 11.80 6.11 5.49
CA GLN A 25 11.12 7.05 6.38
C GLN A 25 9.95 6.39 7.07
N SER A 26 9.69 6.72 8.34
CA SER A 26 8.43 6.39 8.99
C SER A 26 7.36 7.37 8.54
N LEU A 27 6.20 6.85 8.11
CA LEU A 27 5.06 7.67 7.73
C LEU A 27 4.22 8.09 8.94
N PHE A 28 4.42 7.43 10.09
CA PHE A 28 3.74 7.74 11.34
C PHE A 28 4.77 8.00 12.44
N ASN A 29 4.62 9.11 13.14
CA ASN A 29 5.59 9.60 14.13
C ASN A 29 5.38 9.07 15.56
N GLY A 30 4.34 8.25 15.79
CA GLY A 30 3.98 7.71 17.11
C GLY A 30 3.31 8.70 18.06
N LYS A 31 3.05 9.95 17.64
CA LYS A 31 2.55 11.02 18.51
C LYS A 31 1.25 11.64 18.04
N ASP A 32 1.14 11.93 16.76
CA ASP A 32 0.00 12.60 16.15
C ASP A 32 -0.15 12.22 14.67
N LEU A 33 -1.14 12.80 14.01
CA LEU A 33 -1.42 12.54 12.59
C LEU A 33 -0.77 13.59 11.66
N THR A 34 0.31 14.21 12.07
CA THR A 34 1.08 15.12 11.20
C THR A 34 1.55 14.38 9.94
N GLY A 35 1.31 14.96 8.77
CA GLY A 35 1.60 14.35 7.46
C GLY A 35 0.43 13.53 6.90
N TRP A 36 -0.72 13.53 7.60
CA TRP A 36 -1.93 12.84 7.20
C TRP A 36 -3.16 13.76 7.18
N THR A 37 -4.08 13.48 6.27
CA THR A 37 -5.37 14.18 6.13
C THR A 37 -6.51 13.16 6.18
N MET A 38 -7.58 13.46 6.93
CA MET A 38 -8.78 12.62 6.99
C MET A 38 -9.80 13.06 5.94
N ASP A 39 -10.38 12.09 5.24
CA ASP A 39 -11.59 12.26 4.42
C ASP A 39 -12.70 11.38 4.98
N ILE A 40 -13.66 12.01 5.68
CA ILE A 40 -14.76 11.34 6.39
C ILE A 40 -16.09 11.96 5.91
N PRO A 41 -16.72 11.39 4.88
CA PRO A 41 -17.92 11.98 4.27
C PRO A 41 -19.09 12.24 5.24
N ALA A 42 -19.24 11.42 6.29
CA ALA A 42 -20.26 11.64 7.31
C ALA A 42 -20.06 12.95 8.08
N CYS A 43 -18.82 13.43 8.22
CA CYS A 43 -18.50 14.67 8.91
C CYS A 43 -18.90 15.93 8.12
N ASP A 44 -19.14 15.84 6.82
CA ASP A 44 -19.63 16.99 6.03
C ASP A 44 -20.99 17.48 6.53
N LYS A 45 -21.85 16.55 6.97
CA LYS A 45 -23.19 16.84 7.48
C LYS A 45 -23.20 16.95 9.01
N LYS A 46 -22.26 16.33 9.69
CA LYS A 46 -22.16 16.27 11.16
C LYS A 46 -20.69 16.45 11.56
N PRO A 47 -20.16 17.70 11.61
CA PRO A 47 -18.74 17.97 11.88
C PRO A 47 -18.26 17.46 13.24
N ASP A 48 -19.17 17.39 14.23
CA ASP A 48 -18.88 16.97 15.60
C ASP A 48 -18.82 15.45 15.80
N LEU A 49 -19.01 14.66 14.75
CA LEU A 49 -18.82 13.21 14.84
C LEU A 49 -17.39 12.88 15.30
N PRO A 50 -17.24 11.88 16.20
CA PRO A 50 -15.92 11.37 16.55
C PRO A 50 -15.13 10.98 15.30
N LYS A 51 -13.85 11.33 15.27
CA LYS A 51 -12.99 10.94 14.14
C LYS A 51 -12.56 9.48 14.29
N PRO A 52 -12.54 8.71 13.18
CA PRO A 52 -12.24 7.28 13.23
C PRO A 52 -10.75 6.96 13.32
N PHE A 53 -9.86 7.94 13.20
CA PHE A 53 -8.42 7.74 13.31
C PHE A 53 -7.88 8.51 14.51
N ILE A 54 -7.22 7.78 15.39
CA ILE A 54 -6.64 8.32 16.63
C ILE A 54 -5.21 7.79 16.81
N VAL A 55 -4.51 8.39 17.78
CA VAL A 55 -3.26 7.84 18.30
C VAL A 55 -3.53 7.28 19.69
N ARG A 56 -3.13 6.03 19.92
CA ARG A 56 -3.27 5.34 21.20
C ARG A 56 -2.01 4.50 21.45
N ASP A 57 -1.37 4.71 22.61
CA ASP A 57 -0.16 3.99 23.02
C ASP A 57 0.97 4.01 21.97
N GLY A 58 1.17 5.16 21.31
CA GLY A 58 2.16 5.31 20.24
C GLY A 58 1.81 4.64 18.91
N MET A 59 0.59 4.13 18.77
CA MET A 59 0.11 3.48 17.57
C MET A 59 -0.93 4.32 16.85
N LEU A 60 -0.96 4.23 15.51
CA LEU A 60 -2.08 4.71 14.72
C LEU A 60 -3.21 3.69 14.83
N VAL A 61 -4.41 4.16 15.18
CA VAL A 61 -5.58 3.30 15.33
C VAL A 61 -6.70 3.78 14.40
N SER A 62 -7.18 2.88 13.56
CA SER A 62 -8.46 3.03 12.85
C SER A 62 -9.55 2.40 13.71
N LEU A 63 -10.52 3.18 14.19
CA LEU A 63 -11.67 2.69 14.96
C LEU A 63 -12.75 2.07 14.08
N GLY A 64 -12.57 2.09 12.75
CA GLY A 64 -13.49 1.52 11.77
C GLY A 64 -14.76 2.33 11.52
N LYS A 65 -15.13 3.26 12.38
CA LYS A 65 -16.35 4.11 12.22
C LYS A 65 -16.14 5.51 12.80
N PRO A 66 -16.77 6.54 12.17
CA PRO A 66 -17.47 6.53 10.88
C PRO A 66 -16.57 6.13 9.73
N PHE A 67 -17.16 5.60 8.63
CA PHE A 67 -16.39 5.18 7.44
C PHE A 67 -15.67 6.36 6.80
N GLY A 68 -14.45 6.10 6.34
CA GLY A 68 -13.62 7.08 5.68
C GLY A 68 -12.18 6.65 5.51
N HIS A 69 -11.34 7.61 5.21
CA HIS A 69 -9.96 7.38 4.80
C HIS A 69 -9.00 8.34 5.50
N LEU A 70 -7.84 7.83 5.89
CA LEU A 70 -6.69 8.61 6.32
C LEU A 70 -5.67 8.58 5.19
N LEU A 71 -5.36 9.72 4.58
CA LEU A 71 -4.48 9.82 3.42
C LEU A 71 -3.18 10.54 3.78
N THR A 72 -2.06 10.09 3.25
CA THR A 72 -0.83 10.87 3.33
C THR A 72 -0.97 12.22 2.62
N GLU A 73 -0.34 13.27 3.15
CA GLU A 73 -0.29 14.57 2.45
C GLU A 73 0.55 14.49 1.18
N LYS A 74 1.63 13.70 1.23
CA LYS A 74 2.56 13.48 0.13
C LYS A 74 2.11 12.33 -0.77
N GLU A 75 2.52 12.40 -2.02
CA GLU A 75 2.42 11.31 -2.99
C GLU A 75 3.74 10.56 -3.08
N PHE A 76 3.65 9.28 -3.42
CA PHE A 76 4.79 8.37 -3.54
C PHE A 76 4.75 7.58 -4.84
N GLU A 77 5.93 7.20 -5.32
CA GLU A 77 6.18 6.31 -6.43
C GLU A 77 7.43 5.46 -6.15
N ASN A 78 7.51 4.28 -6.73
CA ASN A 78 8.69 3.40 -6.62
C ASN A 78 9.12 3.17 -5.16
N TYR A 79 8.25 2.54 -4.38
CA TYR A 79 8.46 2.34 -2.95
C TYR A 79 8.13 0.92 -2.47
N ARG A 80 8.69 0.57 -1.32
CA ARG A 80 8.24 -0.49 -0.44
C ARG A 80 7.63 0.12 0.81
N LEU A 81 6.37 -0.23 1.08
CA LEU A 81 5.68 0.05 2.33
C LEU A 81 5.71 -1.19 3.21
N ILE A 82 6.07 -1.03 4.47
CA ILE A 82 5.88 -2.02 5.53
C ILE A 82 4.78 -1.50 6.46
N ALA A 83 3.68 -2.24 6.57
CA ALA A 83 2.63 -2.00 7.52
C ALA A 83 2.57 -3.17 8.51
N GLU A 84 2.82 -2.90 9.80
CA GLU A 84 2.58 -3.88 10.86
C GLU A 84 1.28 -3.55 11.55
N TYR A 85 0.30 -4.45 11.44
CA TYR A 85 -1.07 -4.23 11.89
C TYR A 85 -1.63 -5.43 12.65
N ARG A 86 -2.68 -5.18 13.44
CA ARG A 86 -3.53 -6.22 14.01
C ARG A 86 -4.96 -5.75 14.16
N PHE A 87 -5.90 -6.70 14.15
CA PHE A 87 -7.26 -6.47 14.64
C PHE A 87 -7.24 -6.58 16.16
N ALA A 88 -7.47 -5.46 16.88
CA ALA A 88 -7.39 -5.42 18.32
C ALA A 88 -8.58 -6.11 19.02
N GLY A 89 -9.65 -6.36 18.29
CA GLY A 89 -10.88 -6.98 18.77
C GLY A 89 -11.47 -7.91 17.72
N LYS A 90 -12.76 -7.70 17.39
CA LYS A 90 -13.42 -8.49 16.33
C LYS A 90 -12.76 -8.20 14.98
N PRO A 91 -12.24 -9.24 14.28
CA PRO A 91 -11.67 -9.05 12.96
C PRO A 91 -12.75 -8.66 11.95
N GLY A 92 -12.34 -8.00 10.88
CA GLY A 92 -13.26 -7.57 9.84
C GLY A 92 -12.53 -6.87 8.70
N ASN A 93 -12.99 -5.68 8.31
CA ASN A 93 -12.50 -4.99 7.13
C ASN A 93 -11.62 -3.79 7.43
N CYS A 94 -10.56 -3.68 6.67
CA CYS A 94 -9.66 -2.54 6.52
C CYS A 94 -8.88 -2.73 5.21
N GLY A 95 -8.21 -1.71 4.72
CA GLY A 95 -7.35 -1.80 3.55
C GLY A 95 -6.31 -0.70 3.51
N VAL A 96 -5.22 -0.97 2.79
CA VAL A 96 -4.24 0.04 2.37
C VAL A 96 -4.49 0.34 0.90
N LEU A 97 -4.77 1.60 0.59
CA LEU A 97 -4.98 2.06 -0.77
C LEU A 97 -3.68 2.66 -1.31
N VAL A 98 -3.19 2.12 -2.42
CA VAL A 98 -2.01 2.64 -3.10
C VAL A 98 -2.41 3.53 -4.27
N HIS A 99 -1.56 4.52 -4.58
CA HIS A 99 -1.75 5.50 -5.65
C HIS A 99 -3.11 6.25 -5.55
N ALA A 100 -3.55 6.50 -4.31
CA ALA A 100 -4.78 7.22 -4.08
C ALA A 100 -4.69 8.66 -4.60
N SER A 101 -5.76 9.09 -5.27
CA SER A 101 -5.84 10.41 -5.91
C SER A 101 -7.20 11.05 -5.68
N LYS A 102 -8.05 11.16 -6.69
CA LYS A 102 -9.35 11.85 -6.61
C LYS A 102 -10.23 11.26 -5.50
N LEU A 103 -10.53 12.08 -4.50
CA LEU A 103 -11.36 11.67 -3.36
C LEU A 103 -12.79 11.37 -3.78
N ARG A 104 -13.44 10.45 -3.05
CA ARG A 104 -14.86 10.12 -3.17
C ARG A 104 -15.32 9.79 -4.60
N ASN A 105 -14.42 9.19 -5.38
CA ASN A 105 -14.63 8.94 -6.81
C ASN A 105 -15.45 7.67 -7.08
N LEU A 106 -15.57 6.77 -6.09
CA LEU A 106 -16.44 5.60 -6.14
C LEU A 106 -17.40 5.62 -4.94
N TYR A 107 -18.69 5.40 -5.17
CA TYR A 107 -19.76 5.43 -4.16
C TYR A 107 -19.77 6.71 -3.31
N LYS A 108 -19.20 7.81 -3.78
CA LYS A 108 -19.02 9.06 -3.03
C LYS A 108 -18.27 8.85 -1.69
N MET A 109 -17.47 7.81 -1.61
CA MET A 109 -16.75 7.37 -0.43
C MET A 109 -15.26 7.12 -0.72
N TYR A 110 -14.95 6.25 -1.69
CA TYR A 110 -13.59 5.75 -1.88
C TYR A 110 -12.79 6.63 -2.84
N PRO A 111 -11.53 6.96 -2.51
CA PRO A 111 -10.64 7.64 -3.44
C PRO A 111 -10.26 6.72 -4.60
N GLN A 112 -10.02 7.29 -5.77
CA GLN A 112 -9.46 6.58 -6.91
C GLN A 112 -8.13 5.95 -6.53
N SER A 113 -8.00 4.61 -6.59
CA SER A 113 -6.84 3.86 -6.07
C SER A 113 -6.88 2.39 -6.48
N ILE A 114 -5.82 1.65 -6.19
CA ILE A 114 -5.87 0.20 -5.99
C ILE A 114 -5.83 -0.05 -4.48
N GLU A 115 -6.81 -0.78 -3.96
CA GLU A 115 -6.81 -1.22 -2.58
C GLU A 115 -6.11 -2.56 -2.45
N VAL A 116 -5.16 -2.63 -1.52
CA VAL A 116 -4.59 -3.87 -1.00
C VAL A 116 -5.39 -4.24 0.23
N GLN A 117 -6.20 -5.26 0.10
CA GLN A 117 -7.18 -5.66 1.10
C GLN A 117 -6.50 -6.17 2.37
N MET A 118 -7.08 -5.80 3.53
CA MET A 118 -6.74 -6.31 4.86
C MET A 118 -7.92 -7.02 5.52
N ASN A 119 -9.04 -7.24 4.79
CA ASN A 119 -10.17 -7.99 5.33
C ASN A 119 -9.66 -9.36 5.80
N HIS A 120 -9.99 -9.69 7.05
CA HIS A 120 -9.55 -10.94 7.68
C HIS A 120 -9.89 -12.15 6.82
N THR A 121 -8.93 -13.04 6.64
CA THR A 121 -8.88 -14.20 5.72
C THR A 121 -8.70 -13.87 4.23
N HIS A 122 -8.71 -12.60 3.83
CA HIS A 122 -8.59 -12.16 2.44
C HIS A 122 -7.49 -11.10 2.24
N ALA A 123 -6.51 -11.07 3.15
CA ALA A 123 -5.42 -10.12 3.08
C ALA A 123 -4.61 -10.28 1.78
N GLY A 124 -4.40 -9.16 1.09
CA GLY A 124 -3.67 -9.12 -0.18
C GLY A 124 -4.52 -9.24 -1.44
N ASP A 125 -5.85 -9.37 -1.36
CA ASP A 125 -6.69 -9.16 -2.54
C ASP A 125 -6.50 -7.76 -3.09
N PHE A 126 -6.66 -7.58 -4.40
CA PHE A 126 -6.76 -6.24 -4.98
C PHE A 126 -8.20 -5.84 -5.22
N TRP A 127 -8.53 -4.58 -4.93
CA TRP A 127 -9.77 -3.96 -5.36
C TRP A 127 -9.49 -2.78 -6.28
N CYS A 128 -10.04 -2.84 -7.48
CA CYS A 128 -9.97 -1.77 -8.47
C CYS A 128 -10.96 -0.66 -8.11
N ILE A 129 -10.48 0.52 -7.76
CA ILE A 129 -11.30 1.69 -7.40
C ILE A 129 -11.00 2.80 -8.41
N VAL A 130 -11.73 2.79 -9.54
CA VAL A 130 -11.54 3.72 -10.68
C VAL A 130 -10.10 3.72 -11.22
N GLN A 131 -9.31 2.75 -10.82
CA GLN A 131 -8.01 2.35 -11.35
C GLN A 131 -8.06 0.86 -11.66
N ASN A 132 -7.24 0.40 -12.58
CA ASN A 132 -7.15 -1.01 -12.94
C ASN A 132 -5.75 -1.55 -12.68
N ILE A 133 -5.68 -2.84 -12.42
CA ILE A 133 -4.48 -3.65 -12.35
C ILE A 133 -4.79 -5.02 -12.92
N GLU A 134 -3.82 -5.68 -13.52
CA GLU A 134 -3.94 -7.04 -14.04
C GLU A 134 -3.05 -8.00 -13.27
N VAL A 135 -3.46 -9.26 -13.21
CA VAL A 135 -2.70 -10.33 -12.58
C VAL A 135 -2.69 -11.55 -13.48
N PRO A 136 -1.75 -12.49 -13.32
CA PRO A 136 -1.86 -13.81 -13.97
C PRO A 136 -3.18 -14.49 -13.61
N ASN A 137 -3.76 -15.23 -14.56
CA ASN A 137 -5.00 -16.01 -14.38
C ASN A 137 -6.23 -15.17 -13.98
N MET A 138 -6.39 -14.00 -14.58
CA MET A 138 -7.49 -13.06 -14.32
C MET A 138 -8.87 -13.71 -14.29
N ILE A 139 -9.18 -14.64 -15.21
CA ILE A 139 -10.49 -15.31 -15.24
C ILE A 139 -10.78 -16.07 -13.95
N THR A 140 -9.79 -16.80 -13.43
CA THR A 140 -9.92 -17.53 -12.17
C THR A 140 -10.03 -16.58 -10.96
N ARG A 141 -9.31 -15.47 -10.99
CA ARG A 141 -9.15 -14.58 -9.84
C ARG A 141 -10.14 -13.40 -9.81
N ARG A 142 -10.75 -13.06 -10.96
CA ARG A 142 -11.70 -11.95 -11.07
C ARG A 142 -13.06 -12.37 -11.63
N GLY A 143 -13.18 -13.63 -12.10
CA GLY A 143 -14.39 -14.16 -12.72
C GLY A 143 -14.51 -13.80 -14.20
N ALA A 144 -15.73 -13.88 -14.73
CA ALA A 144 -16.02 -13.72 -16.15
C ALA A 144 -15.70 -12.30 -16.66
N LYS A 145 -14.98 -12.23 -17.79
CA LYS A 145 -14.36 -10.98 -18.31
C LYS A 145 -15.40 -9.89 -18.62
N GLU A 146 -16.57 -10.24 -19.05
CA GLU A 146 -17.67 -9.32 -19.38
C GLU A 146 -18.22 -8.56 -18.15
N LYS A 147 -17.95 -9.07 -16.94
CA LYS A 147 -18.32 -8.43 -15.66
C LYS A 147 -17.26 -7.49 -15.13
N TRP A 148 -16.02 -7.53 -15.66
CA TRP A 148 -14.91 -6.73 -15.15
C TRP A 148 -15.17 -5.23 -15.30
N GLY A 149 -14.63 -4.47 -14.37
CA GLY A 149 -14.62 -3.02 -14.43
C GLY A 149 -14.08 -2.40 -13.17
N ILE A 150 -14.07 -1.08 -13.13
CA ILE A 150 -13.43 -0.28 -12.08
C ILE A 150 -14.44 0.66 -11.39
N THR A 151 -15.71 0.61 -11.83
CA THR A 151 -16.78 1.47 -11.35
C THR A 151 -17.84 0.68 -10.59
N GLU A 152 -18.88 1.36 -10.14
CA GLU A 152 -19.99 0.78 -9.39
C GLU A 152 -20.66 -0.37 -10.17
N GLY A 153 -21.06 -1.41 -9.45
CA GLY A 153 -21.75 -2.57 -10.02
C GLY A 153 -20.88 -3.54 -10.83
N LYS A 154 -19.58 -3.28 -10.99
CA LYS A 154 -18.65 -4.14 -11.73
C LYS A 154 -17.86 -5.08 -10.81
N ALA A 155 -17.36 -6.19 -11.36
CA ALA A 155 -16.44 -7.07 -10.68
C ALA A 155 -15.07 -6.35 -10.55
N ARG A 156 -14.80 -5.81 -9.35
CA ARG A 156 -13.62 -5.01 -9.05
C ARG A 156 -12.58 -5.75 -8.22
N ARG A 157 -12.98 -6.81 -7.52
CA ARG A 157 -12.11 -7.64 -6.68
C ARG A 157 -11.30 -8.61 -7.54
N ILE A 158 -10.03 -8.72 -7.23
CA ILE A 158 -9.10 -9.71 -7.78
C ILE A 158 -8.55 -10.49 -6.59
N LEU A 159 -8.85 -11.78 -6.53
CA LEU A 159 -8.44 -12.64 -5.43
C LEU A 159 -6.91 -12.70 -5.31
N ASN A 160 -6.41 -12.86 -4.10
CA ASN A 160 -5.02 -13.15 -3.81
C ASN A 160 -4.61 -14.56 -4.31
N LEU A 161 -3.35 -14.93 -4.11
CA LEU A 161 -2.82 -16.24 -4.52
C LEU A 161 -3.15 -17.33 -3.50
N THR A 162 -3.29 -16.96 -2.24
CA THR A 162 -3.50 -17.87 -1.13
C THR A 162 -4.13 -17.15 0.06
N ASP A 163 -5.06 -17.82 0.74
CA ASP A 163 -5.63 -17.40 2.01
C ASP A 163 -4.83 -18.00 3.18
N GLY A 164 -5.04 -17.48 4.39
CA GLY A 164 -4.45 -18.05 5.61
C GLY A 164 -3.02 -17.59 5.90
N SER A 165 -2.50 -16.56 5.19
CA SER A 165 -1.18 -15.99 5.47
C SER A 165 -1.16 -15.10 6.72
N GLU A 166 -2.32 -14.81 7.31
CA GLU A 166 -2.45 -13.97 8.50
C GLU A 166 -2.20 -14.81 9.78
N ASN A 167 -1.60 -14.18 10.77
CA ASN A 167 -1.49 -14.72 12.11
C ASN A 167 -2.86 -14.74 12.81
N PRO A 168 -3.04 -15.52 13.88
CA PRO A 168 -4.27 -15.51 14.67
C PRO A 168 -4.74 -14.13 15.08
N VAL A 169 -6.05 -13.95 15.22
CA VAL A 169 -6.64 -12.66 15.61
C VAL A 169 -6.04 -12.14 16.91
N GLY A 170 -5.69 -10.86 16.94
CA GLY A 170 -5.00 -10.21 18.05
C GLY A 170 -3.47 -10.22 17.92
N GLU A 171 -2.91 -11.07 17.08
CA GLU A 171 -1.48 -11.09 16.78
C GLU A 171 -1.11 -10.10 15.67
N TRP A 172 0.16 -9.69 15.66
CA TRP A 172 0.67 -8.76 14.68
C TRP A 172 0.93 -9.41 13.33
N ASN A 173 0.41 -8.82 12.28
CA ASN A 173 0.71 -9.15 10.89
C ASN A 173 1.66 -8.12 10.29
N ARG A 174 2.50 -8.57 9.38
CA ARG A 174 3.38 -7.71 8.58
C ARG A 174 2.98 -7.80 7.12
N MET A 175 2.39 -6.72 6.61
CA MET A 175 2.13 -6.56 5.19
C MET A 175 3.25 -5.75 4.55
N GLN A 176 3.83 -6.28 3.48
CA GLN A 176 4.77 -5.58 2.62
C GLN A 176 4.12 -5.32 1.28
N ILE A 177 4.10 -4.07 0.84
CA ILE A 177 3.59 -3.66 -0.46
C ILE A 177 4.73 -2.99 -1.22
N GLU A 178 5.07 -3.50 -2.39
CA GLU A 178 6.03 -2.88 -3.30
C GLU A 178 5.31 -2.37 -4.54
N CYS A 179 5.51 -1.09 -4.84
CA CYS A 179 5.05 -0.46 -6.07
C CYS A 179 6.27 0.00 -6.85
N LEU A 180 6.45 -0.49 -8.07
CA LEU A 180 7.55 -0.10 -8.96
C LEU A 180 7.03 0.04 -10.39
N GLY A 181 7.07 1.26 -10.93
CA GLY A 181 6.44 1.54 -12.22
C GLY A 181 4.94 1.20 -12.17
N ASP A 182 4.50 0.27 -12.98
CA ASP A 182 3.12 -0.21 -13.04
C ASP A 182 2.89 -1.59 -12.40
N GLU A 183 3.85 -2.05 -11.60
CA GLU A 183 3.74 -3.29 -10.84
C GLU A 183 3.43 -3.02 -9.37
N VAL A 184 2.58 -3.88 -8.78
CA VAL A 184 2.29 -3.91 -7.34
C VAL A 184 2.44 -5.35 -6.84
N LYS A 185 3.31 -5.55 -5.86
CA LYS A 185 3.64 -6.85 -5.29
C LYS A 185 3.40 -6.84 -3.79
N VAL A 186 2.73 -7.86 -3.25
CA VAL A 186 2.25 -7.87 -1.87
C VAL A 186 2.63 -9.17 -1.18
N TRP A 187 3.16 -9.04 0.02
CA TRP A 187 3.40 -10.16 0.96
C TRP A 187 2.66 -9.92 2.27
N VAL A 188 2.18 -10.98 2.87
CA VAL A 188 1.65 -11.02 4.23
C VAL A 188 2.45 -12.07 5.01
N ASN A 189 3.08 -11.66 6.12
CA ASN A 189 3.92 -12.51 6.96
C ASN A 189 4.99 -13.29 6.17
N SER A 190 5.61 -12.61 5.20
CA SER A 190 6.64 -13.14 4.28
C SER A 190 6.13 -14.07 3.19
N GLU A 191 4.85 -14.39 3.13
CA GLU A 191 4.23 -15.13 2.05
C GLU A 191 3.80 -14.19 0.92
N LEU A 192 4.18 -14.48 -0.33
CA LEU A 192 3.74 -13.71 -1.50
C LEU A 192 2.26 -14.00 -1.76
N VAL A 193 1.41 -13.02 -1.49
CA VAL A 193 -0.04 -13.15 -1.64
C VAL A 193 -0.59 -12.51 -2.92
N ASN A 194 0.12 -11.57 -3.52
CA ASN A 194 -0.32 -10.99 -4.79
C ASN A 194 0.83 -10.36 -5.58
N HIS A 195 0.72 -10.39 -6.91
CA HIS A 195 1.58 -9.66 -7.83
C HIS A 195 0.76 -9.25 -9.05
N GLY A 196 0.59 -7.95 -9.22
CA GLY A 196 -0.11 -7.36 -10.37
C GLY A 196 0.81 -6.46 -11.18
N HIS A 197 0.42 -6.23 -12.43
CA HIS A 197 1.09 -5.40 -13.41
C HIS A 197 0.09 -4.55 -14.19
N SER A 198 0.55 -3.70 -15.09
CA SER A 198 -0.30 -2.81 -15.88
C SER A 198 -1.22 -1.95 -15.02
N CYS A 199 -0.74 -1.55 -13.83
CA CYS A 199 -1.48 -0.63 -12.98
C CYS A 199 -1.62 0.71 -13.70
N THR A 200 -2.85 1.23 -13.76
CA THR A 200 -3.15 2.47 -14.51
C THR A 200 -2.57 3.73 -13.87
N ALA A 201 -2.27 3.70 -12.56
CA ALA A 201 -1.54 4.75 -11.88
C ALA A 201 -0.23 4.21 -11.29
N LYS A 202 0.83 5.02 -11.39
CA LYS A 202 2.19 4.66 -10.93
C LYS A 202 2.64 5.49 -9.74
N ARG A 203 1.82 6.47 -9.34
CA ARG A 203 2.09 7.45 -8.29
C ARG A 203 0.77 7.89 -7.64
N GLY A 204 0.83 8.25 -6.38
CA GLY A 204 -0.27 8.85 -5.63
C GLY A 204 -0.04 8.78 -4.13
N LYS A 205 -1.07 9.16 -3.38
CA LYS A 205 -1.07 9.08 -1.92
C LYS A 205 -1.22 7.64 -1.46
N LEU A 206 -0.78 7.37 -0.23
CA LEU A 206 -1.19 6.18 0.52
C LEU A 206 -2.40 6.50 1.36
N SER A 207 -3.30 5.54 1.52
CA SER A 207 -4.47 5.71 2.36
C SER A 207 -4.74 4.47 3.20
N ILE A 208 -5.28 4.67 4.40
CA ILE A 208 -5.76 3.63 5.30
C ILE A 208 -7.26 3.83 5.48
N GLN A 209 -8.02 2.73 5.45
CA GLN A 209 -9.46 2.76 5.61
C GLN A 209 -9.89 2.72 7.08
N ALA A 210 -11.04 3.36 7.36
CA ALA A 210 -11.90 3.06 8.47
C ALA A 210 -13.16 2.40 7.92
N GLU A 211 -13.27 1.07 8.01
CA GLU A 211 -14.31 0.31 7.33
C GLU A 211 -14.90 -0.81 8.21
N GLY A 212 -15.25 -0.46 9.42
CA GLY A 212 -16.08 -1.28 10.31
C GLY A 212 -15.35 -1.98 11.43
N SER A 213 -14.06 -2.24 11.33
CA SER A 213 -13.28 -2.92 12.38
C SER A 213 -12.20 -2.04 12.94
N GLU A 214 -11.89 -2.23 14.23
CA GLU A 214 -10.76 -1.58 14.85
C GLU A 214 -9.45 -2.26 14.45
N VAL A 215 -8.53 -1.48 13.91
CA VAL A 215 -7.20 -1.93 13.46
C VAL A 215 -6.14 -1.02 14.04
N GLU A 216 -5.13 -1.61 14.66
CA GLU A 216 -3.95 -0.93 15.18
C GLU A 216 -2.78 -1.10 14.23
N PHE A 217 -2.02 -0.02 14.02
CA PHE A 217 -0.78 0.00 13.24
C PHE A 217 0.35 0.48 14.14
N ARG A 218 1.33 -0.37 14.38
CA ARG A 218 2.53 0.00 15.16
C ARG A 218 3.68 0.45 14.26
N ARG A 219 3.61 0.16 12.95
CA ARG A 219 4.66 0.49 11.99
C ARG A 219 4.08 0.79 10.62
N LEU A 220 4.50 1.91 10.03
CA LEU A 220 4.20 2.33 8.68
C LEU A 220 5.47 2.96 8.09
N ASP A 221 6.36 2.13 7.56
CA ASP A 221 7.64 2.56 7.01
C ASP A 221 7.66 2.46 5.50
N LEU A 222 8.14 3.51 4.85
CA LEU A 222 8.29 3.59 3.41
C LEU A 222 9.76 3.72 3.04
N THR A 223 10.19 2.90 2.08
CA THR A 223 11.54 2.94 1.51
C THR A 223 11.45 3.07 0.00
N THR A 224 12.17 4.01 -0.60
CA THR A 224 12.28 4.11 -2.06
C THR A 224 13.02 2.88 -2.60
N ILE A 225 12.52 2.28 -3.69
CA ILE A 225 13.12 1.10 -4.31
C ILE A 225 13.39 1.33 -5.81
N GLN A 226 14.35 0.59 -6.35
CA GLN A 226 14.69 0.58 -7.77
C GLN A 226 14.50 -0.81 -8.42
N LYS A 227 14.15 -1.81 -7.61
CA LYS A 227 13.82 -3.17 -8.05
C LYS A 227 12.83 -3.81 -7.07
N LEU A 228 11.97 -4.68 -7.57
CA LEU A 228 11.10 -5.51 -6.75
C LEU A 228 11.90 -6.60 -6.03
N SER A 229 11.45 -6.99 -4.86
CA SER A 229 11.96 -8.17 -4.16
C SER A 229 11.66 -9.46 -4.95
N LYS A 230 12.55 -10.43 -4.81
CA LYS A 230 12.38 -11.76 -5.43
C LYS A 230 11.22 -12.52 -4.81
#